data_424510360d0941538af83b35b216b429
#
_entry.id   424510360d0941538af83b35b216b429
#
_cell.length_a   1.000
_cell.length_b   1.000
_cell.length_c   1.000
_cell.angle_alpha   90.00
_cell.angle_beta   90.00
_cell.angle_gamma   90.00
#
_symmetry.space_group_name_H-M   'P 1'
#
loop_
_entity.id
_entity.type
_entity.pdbx_description
1 polymer ?
#
loop_
_entity_poly.entity_id
_entity_poly.type
_entity_poly.pdbx_seq_one_letter_code
_entity_poly.pdbx_strand_id
1 'polypeptide(L)'
;MLALQSLTAARMAAEIPGVTLEEARKVLAALTRGEPLGAPIAGVRRITLEALRAHGSVPTLTVIDEAASREDPFRKLVLETHDGYRIETVRIPLEKAGRFSVCVSSQAGCALACAFCATGRLGLQRNLESWEIVEQVRLVRATLDRKAGQRVHGVVFQGMGEPMANIDRVIEAVQVLSEPSGLAIDARAVTVCTAGLPSGIRRLARECPRVRLALSLSSARPAVRRSLMPIDKAHPLEDVLEAAAEHARLTGMAPLWAVTLLQGVNDSDEDARALAALARSFAEKTGVRPRVSIVPYNRIDDATDPFHRVPDAGLEAFRDAMASAGIVPHVRYSGGHDVAAACGQLAGRVPAASPAASPALHEG
;
A
#
# COMPACT_ATOMS: atom_id res chain seq x y z
N MET A 1 -2.65 -17.24 20.86
CA MET A 1 -1.97 -16.09 21.47
C MET A 1 -2.27 -14.83 20.63
N LEU A 2 -2.54 -13.69 21.29
CA LEU A 2 -2.79 -12.43 20.62
C LEU A 2 -1.48 -11.83 20.08
N ALA A 3 -1.49 -11.27 18.88
CA ALA A 3 -0.37 -10.48 18.38
C ALA A 3 -0.47 -9.06 18.93
N LEU A 4 0.29 -8.73 19.97
CA LEU A 4 0.14 -7.49 20.74
C LEU A 4 0.33 -6.21 19.89
N GLN A 5 1.20 -6.26 18.86
CA GLN A 5 1.41 -5.14 17.96
C GLN A 5 0.24 -4.89 16.98
N SER A 6 -0.75 -5.77 16.93
CA SER A 6 -1.98 -5.57 16.15
C SER A 6 -3.19 -5.15 17.01
N LEU A 7 -2.96 -4.79 18.23
CA LEU A 7 -4.00 -4.29 19.13
C LEU A 7 -3.87 -2.76 19.30
N THR A 8 -5.00 -2.07 19.35
CA THR A 8 -5.03 -0.71 19.91
C THR A 8 -4.91 -0.77 21.43
N ALA A 9 -4.58 0.34 22.08
CA ALA A 9 -4.52 0.38 23.56
C ALA A 9 -5.85 -0.02 24.21
N ALA A 10 -6.97 0.40 23.62
CA ALA A 10 -8.30 0.05 24.11
C ALA A 10 -8.60 -1.45 24.00
N ARG A 11 -8.26 -2.08 22.85
CA ARG A 11 -8.42 -3.53 22.65
C ARG A 11 -7.51 -4.32 23.59
N MET A 12 -6.26 -3.89 23.75
CA MET A 12 -5.31 -4.55 24.67
C MET A 12 -5.84 -4.55 26.13
N ALA A 13 -6.39 -3.42 26.57
CA ALA A 13 -6.98 -3.32 27.90
C ALA A 13 -8.29 -4.11 28.07
N ALA A 14 -9.06 -4.27 27.01
CA ALA A 14 -10.32 -5.03 27.03
C ALA A 14 -10.11 -6.55 26.92
N GLU A 15 -9.13 -6.99 26.13
CA GLU A 15 -8.93 -8.41 25.82
C GLU A 15 -7.95 -9.12 26.77
N ILE A 16 -7.10 -8.36 27.50
CA ILE A 16 -6.11 -8.96 28.42
C ILE A 16 -6.44 -8.61 29.88
N PRO A 17 -6.78 -9.61 30.70
CA PRO A 17 -7.16 -9.39 32.10
C PRO A 17 -6.10 -8.62 32.89
N GLY A 18 -6.53 -7.64 33.67
CA GLY A 18 -5.66 -6.88 34.57
C GLY A 18 -4.79 -5.80 33.91
N VAL A 19 -4.88 -5.63 32.59
CA VAL A 19 -4.22 -4.56 31.86
C VAL A 19 -5.09 -3.30 31.85
N THR A 20 -4.57 -2.20 32.38
CA THR A 20 -5.26 -0.90 32.30
C THR A 20 -5.00 -0.21 30.97
N LEU A 21 -5.88 0.71 30.56
CA LEU A 21 -5.71 1.48 29.34
C LEU A 21 -4.40 2.31 29.36
N GLU A 22 -4.02 2.85 30.52
CA GLU A 22 -2.77 3.60 30.68
C GLU A 22 -1.55 2.71 30.47
N GLU A 23 -1.54 1.52 31.06
CA GLU A 23 -0.45 0.56 30.87
C GLU A 23 -0.39 0.05 29.42
N ALA A 24 -1.54 -0.24 28.80
CA ALA A 24 -1.61 -0.61 27.39
C ALA A 24 -0.96 0.45 26.47
N ARG A 25 -1.21 1.74 26.73
CA ARG A 25 -0.57 2.85 26.00
C ARG A 25 0.94 2.84 26.15
N LYS A 26 1.45 2.65 27.38
CA LYS A 26 2.89 2.59 27.66
C LYS A 26 3.55 1.38 26.96
N VAL A 27 2.86 0.23 27.01
CA VAL A 27 3.32 -1.00 26.34
C VAL A 27 3.39 -0.79 24.81
N LEU A 28 2.35 -0.25 24.19
CA LEU A 28 2.36 0.03 22.74
C LEU A 28 3.48 1.01 22.34
N ALA A 29 3.69 2.05 23.15
CA ALA A 29 4.79 2.98 22.93
C ALA A 29 6.17 2.28 23.01
N ALA A 30 6.36 1.39 23.98
CA ALA A 30 7.58 0.60 24.13
C ALA A 30 7.79 -0.36 22.94
N LEU A 31 6.76 -1.15 22.59
CA LEU A 31 6.81 -2.04 21.43
C LEU A 31 7.10 -1.28 20.13
N THR A 32 6.52 -0.09 19.97
CA THR A 32 6.76 0.76 18.80
C THR A 32 8.20 1.28 18.72
N ARG A 33 8.89 1.44 19.85
CA ARG A 33 10.32 1.76 19.90
C ARG A 33 11.23 0.56 19.65
N GLY A 34 10.67 -0.66 19.59
CA GLY A 34 11.41 -1.90 19.46
C GLY A 34 11.87 -2.50 20.80
N GLU A 35 11.31 -2.04 21.91
CA GLU A 35 11.63 -2.58 23.23
C GLU A 35 11.02 -3.98 23.37
N PRO A 36 11.78 -4.98 23.85
CA PRO A 36 11.25 -6.33 24.00
C PRO A 36 10.24 -6.41 25.15
N LEU A 37 9.18 -7.18 24.96
CA LEU A 37 8.15 -7.43 25.98
C LEU A 37 8.72 -8.08 27.27
N GLY A 38 9.94 -8.63 27.19
CA GLY A 38 10.67 -9.21 28.32
C GLY A 38 11.28 -8.20 29.30
N ALA A 39 11.52 -6.97 28.85
CA ALA A 39 12.14 -5.93 29.66
C ALA A 39 11.08 -5.20 30.53
N PRO A 40 11.48 -4.64 31.69
CA PRO A 40 10.64 -3.73 32.45
C PRO A 40 10.29 -2.49 31.64
N ILE A 41 9.01 -2.11 31.66
CA ILE A 41 8.52 -0.89 31.00
C ILE A 41 8.14 0.12 32.08
N ALA A 42 8.69 1.34 31.99
CA ALA A 42 8.44 2.37 33.01
C ALA A 42 6.95 2.66 33.18
N GLY A 43 6.48 2.59 34.43
CA GLY A 43 5.07 2.82 34.77
C GLY A 43 4.12 1.73 34.33
N VAL A 44 4.61 0.50 34.06
CA VAL A 44 3.82 -0.71 33.84
C VAL A 44 4.13 -1.70 34.97
N ARG A 45 3.09 -2.23 35.63
CA ARG A 45 3.25 -3.18 36.72
C ARG A 45 3.82 -4.51 36.22
N ARG A 46 4.59 -5.22 37.06
CA ARG A 46 5.12 -6.55 36.74
C ARG A 46 4.01 -7.56 36.40
N ILE A 47 2.93 -7.55 37.20
CA ILE A 47 1.79 -8.43 36.93
C ILE A 47 1.12 -8.17 35.57
N THR A 48 1.09 -6.93 35.13
CA THR A 48 0.59 -6.56 33.78
C THR A 48 1.49 -7.12 32.69
N LEU A 49 2.83 -7.05 32.83
CA LEU A 49 3.76 -7.65 31.88
C LEU A 49 3.65 -9.18 31.86
N GLU A 50 3.42 -9.81 33.00
CA GLU A 50 3.17 -11.24 33.10
C GLU A 50 1.88 -11.64 32.39
N ALA A 51 0.79 -10.89 32.58
CA ALA A 51 -0.48 -11.11 31.88
C ALA A 51 -0.33 -10.95 30.37
N LEU A 52 0.39 -9.92 29.91
CA LEU A 52 0.67 -9.71 28.50
C LEU A 52 1.44 -10.87 27.85
N ARG A 53 2.45 -11.41 28.55
CA ARG A 53 3.21 -12.59 28.08
C ARG A 53 2.39 -13.87 28.09
N ALA A 54 1.46 -14.02 29.05
CA ALA A 54 0.58 -15.19 29.13
C ALA A 54 -0.47 -15.22 28.01
N HIS A 55 -0.95 -14.05 27.57
CA HIS A 55 -2.05 -13.93 26.59
C HIS A 55 -1.60 -13.56 25.18
N GLY A 56 -0.40 -13.01 25.03
CA GLY A 56 0.06 -12.48 23.75
C GLY A 56 1.55 -12.66 23.47
N SER A 57 1.90 -12.39 22.25
CA SER A 57 3.27 -12.36 21.76
C SER A 57 3.49 -11.16 20.82
N VAL A 58 4.72 -10.94 20.43
CA VAL A 58 5.10 -9.92 19.42
C VAL A 58 5.78 -10.64 18.26
N PRO A 59 5.00 -11.31 17.38
CA PRO A 59 5.56 -12.00 16.23
C PRO A 59 6.21 -11.01 15.27
N THR A 60 7.19 -11.45 14.51
CA THR A 60 7.88 -10.64 13.51
C THR A 60 7.91 -11.35 12.16
N LEU A 61 8.03 -10.57 11.07
CA LEU A 61 8.38 -11.08 9.76
C LEU A 61 9.89 -11.14 9.64
N THR A 62 10.39 -12.14 8.92
CA THR A 62 11.82 -12.27 8.66
C THR A 62 12.21 -11.42 7.46
N VAL A 63 13.15 -10.50 7.61
CA VAL A 63 13.73 -9.78 6.46
C VAL A 63 14.72 -10.73 5.79
N ILE A 64 14.41 -11.18 4.57
CA ILE A 64 15.26 -12.11 3.82
C ILE A 64 16.10 -11.40 2.76
N ASP A 65 15.69 -10.21 2.33
CA ASP A 65 16.46 -9.37 1.42
C ASP A 65 16.10 -7.89 1.57
N GLU A 66 17.06 -7.02 1.27
CA GLU A 66 16.88 -5.57 1.26
C GLU A 66 17.57 -4.98 0.02
N ALA A 67 16.81 -4.32 -0.84
CA ALA A 67 17.31 -3.64 -2.03
C ALA A 67 17.10 -2.14 -1.93
N ALA A 68 18.18 -1.37 -2.04
CA ALA A 68 18.15 0.08 -2.14
C ALA A 68 18.38 0.49 -3.59
N SER A 69 17.50 1.36 -4.12
CA SER A 69 17.70 1.94 -5.43
C SER A 69 18.99 2.76 -5.47
N ARG A 70 19.67 2.73 -6.61
CA ARG A 70 20.87 3.55 -6.88
C ARG A 70 20.50 4.89 -7.51
N GLU A 71 19.28 5.00 -8.02
CA GLU A 71 18.80 6.17 -8.76
C GLU A 71 18.00 7.13 -7.89
N ASP A 72 17.39 6.60 -6.83
CA ASP A 72 16.51 7.38 -5.95
C ASP A 72 16.48 6.81 -4.51
N PRO A 73 15.89 7.50 -3.53
CA PRO A 73 15.85 7.04 -2.15
C PRO A 73 14.84 5.92 -1.85
N PHE A 74 14.35 5.18 -2.85
CA PHE A 74 13.49 4.03 -2.65
C PHE A 74 14.25 2.86 -2.04
N ARG A 75 13.56 2.10 -1.21
CA ARG A 75 14.10 0.89 -0.60
C ARG A 75 13.02 -0.17 -0.49
N LYS A 76 13.31 -1.37 -0.93
CA LYS A 76 12.44 -2.53 -0.86
C LYS A 76 12.95 -3.53 0.16
N LEU A 77 12.08 -4.06 1.00
CA LEU A 77 12.33 -5.22 1.84
C LEU A 77 11.53 -6.41 1.30
N VAL A 78 12.19 -7.55 1.17
CA VAL A 78 11.54 -8.85 0.94
C VAL A 78 11.42 -9.54 2.28
N LEU A 79 10.20 -9.86 2.65
CA LEU A 79 9.84 -10.39 3.96
C LEU A 79 9.29 -11.80 3.82
N GLU A 80 9.68 -12.68 4.72
CA GLU A 80 9.14 -14.03 4.81
C GLU A 80 8.20 -14.15 6.02
N THR A 81 7.02 -14.70 5.76
CA THR A 81 6.04 -15.01 6.79
C THR A 81 6.40 -16.30 7.51
N HIS A 82 5.81 -16.56 8.68
CA HIS A 82 6.08 -17.76 9.49
C HIS A 82 5.75 -19.08 8.78
N ASP A 83 4.88 -19.04 7.77
CA ASP A 83 4.46 -20.16 6.94
C ASP A 83 5.17 -20.20 5.56
N GLY A 84 6.26 -19.41 5.42
CA GLY A 84 7.19 -19.47 4.29
C GLY A 84 6.77 -18.69 3.04
N TYR A 85 5.67 -17.90 3.08
CA TYR A 85 5.32 -17.04 1.96
C TYR A 85 6.17 -15.77 1.95
N ARG A 86 6.43 -15.25 0.76
CA ARG A 86 7.20 -14.03 0.57
C ARG A 86 6.30 -12.87 0.19
N ILE A 87 6.49 -11.77 0.88
CA ILE A 87 5.83 -10.50 0.60
C ILE A 87 6.87 -9.39 0.50
N GLU A 88 6.48 -8.28 -0.10
CA GLU A 88 7.37 -7.14 -0.27
C GLU A 88 6.74 -5.87 0.31
N THR A 89 7.58 -5.04 0.89
CA THR A 89 7.22 -3.69 1.34
C THR A 89 8.23 -2.68 0.83
N VAL A 90 7.77 -1.46 0.53
CA VAL A 90 8.62 -0.43 -0.06
C VAL A 90 8.58 0.84 0.76
N ARG A 91 9.78 1.36 1.09
CA ARG A 91 9.96 2.70 1.62
C ARG A 91 9.99 3.70 0.47
N ILE A 92 8.99 4.58 0.42
CA ILE A 92 8.80 5.58 -0.62
C ILE A 92 9.21 6.95 -0.06
N PRO A 93 10.18 7.65 -0.64
CA PRO A 93 10.51 9.02 -0.25
C PRO A 93 9.34 9.97 -0.60
N LEU A 94 9.12 10.97 0.25
CA LEU A 94 8.18 12.06 -0.03
C LEU A 94 8.95 13.33 -0.37
N GLU A 95 8.29 14.29 -1.02
CA GLU A 95 8.89 15.59 -1.40
C GLU A 95 9.59 16.29 -0.24
N LYS A 96 9.00 16.23 0.95
CA LYS A 96 9.66 16.77 2.14
C LYS A 96 10.73 15.81 2.62
N ALA A 97 11.98 16.26 2.61
CA ALA A 97 13.14 15.50 3.07
C ALA A 97 12.92 14.86 4.46
N GLY A 98 13.39 13.64 4.63
CA GLY A 98 13.26 12.88 5.86
C GLY A 98 11.86 12.30 6.14
N ARG A 99 10.91 12.50 5.23
CA ARG A 99 9.57 11.89 5.32
C ARG A 99 9.41 10.78 4.30
N PHE A 100 8.81 9.69 4.76
CA PHE A 100 8.60 8.50 3.93
C PHE A 100 7.16 8.03 4.05
N SER A 101 6.65 7.46 2.98
CA SER A 101 5.47 6.58 2.98
C SER A 101 5.92 5.14 2.91
N VAL A 102 5.14 4.23 3.46
CA VAL A 102 5.38 2.79 3.34
C VAL A 102 4.31 2.18 2.47
N CYS A 103 4.72 1.53 1.37
CA CYS A 103 3.85 0.70 0.57
C CYS A 103 3.80 -0.69 1.19
N VAL A 104 2.61 -1.09 1.67
CA VAL A 104 2.40 -2.37 2.35
C VAL A 104 1.63 -3.35 1.50
N SER A 105 1.95 -4.62 1.66
CA SER A 105 1.20 -5.76 1.13
C SER A 105 0.05 -6.12 2.07
N SER A 106 -1.07 -6.54 1.52
CA SER A 106 -2.26 -7.00 2.24
C SER A 106 -2.53 -8.49 2.09
N GLN A 107 -1.89 -9.13 1.11
CA GLN A 107 -1.99 -10.56 0.82
C GLN A 107 -0.62 -11.10 0.39
N ALA A 108 -0.40 -12.38 0.53
CA ALA A 108 0.64 -13.12 -0.18
C ALA A 108 0.06 -13.52 -1.54
N GLY A 109 0.55 -12.89 -2.61
CA GLY A 109 -0.05 -12.98 -3.95
C GLY A 109 -1.34 -12.17 -4.11
N CYS A 110 -2.08 -12.39 -5.21
CA CYS A 110 -3.34 -11.69 -5.51
C CYS A 110 -4.21 -12.51 -6.47
N ALA A 111 -5.51 -12.65 -6.17
CA ALA A 111 -6.45 -13.40 -7.01
C ALA A 111 -6.97 -12.60 -8.23
N LEU A 112 -6.72 -11.30 -8.31
CA LEU A 112 -7.38 -10.44 -9.31
C LEU A 112 -6.83 -10.60 -10.72
N ALA A 113 -5.65 -11.18 -10.88
CA ALA A 113 -5.02 -11.49 -12.15
C ALA A 113 -4.97 -10.30 -13.14
N CYS A 114 -4.72 -9.08 -12.64
CA CYS A 114 -4.54 -7.91 -13.50
C CYS A 114 -3.36 -8.15 -14.45
N ALA A 115 -3.58 -7.98 -15.75
CA ALA A 115 -2.64 -8.40 -16.79
C ALA A 115 -1.26 -7.71 -16.72
N PHE A 116 -1.22 -6.48 -16.22
CA PHE A 116 -0.02 -5.62 -16.10
C PHE A 116 0.67 -5.70 -14.72
N CYS A 117 0.30 -6.66 -13.86
CA CYS A 117 0.78 -6.72 -12.48
C CYS A 117 1.48 -8.04 -12.18
N ALA A 118 2.74 -7.97 -11.74
CA ALA A 118 3.52 -9.16 -11.37
C ALA A 118 2.84 -9.97 -10.25
N THR A 119 2.33 -9.30 -9.21
CA THR A 119 1.59 -9.98 -8.12
C THR A 119 0.35 -10.71 -8.61
N GLY A 120 -0.37 -10.15 -9.60
CA GLY A 120 -1.56 -10.78 -10.18
C GLY A 120 -1.26 -12.08 -10.91
N ARG A 121 -0.03 -12.27 -11.41
CA ARG A 121 0.42 -13.50 -12.07
C ARG A 121 0.79 -14.61 -11.10
N LEU A 122 1.01 -14.29 -9.83
CA LEU A 122 1.35 -15.29 -8.79
C LEU A 122 0.15 -16.08 -8.30
N GLY A 123 -1.07 -15.56 -8.50
CA GLY A 123 -2.26 -16.06 -7.81
C GLY A 123 -2.26 -15.71 -6.32
N LEU A 124 -3.35 -16.01 -5.64
CA LEU A 124 -3.49 -15.79 -4.20
C LEU A 124 -3.01 -17.01 -3.42
N GLN A 125 -2.16 -16.78 -2.45
CA GLN A 125 -1.77 -17.79 -1.46
C GLN A 125 -2.66 -17.66 -0.21
N ARG A 126 -2.64 -16.50 0.46
CA ARG A 126 -3.51 -16.18 1.59
C ARG A 126 -3.60 -14.69 1.87
N ASN A 127 -4.58 -14.34 2.68
CA ASN A 127 -4.65 -13.03 3.31
C ASN A 127 -3.55 -12.88 4.37
N LEU A 128 -3.03 -11.66 4.53
CA LEU A 128 -2.16 -11.34 5.65
C LEU A 128 -2.99 -11.02 6.89
N GLU A 129 -2.48 -11.39 8.05
CA GLU A 129 -3.01 -10.97 9.33
C GLU A 129 -2.71 -9.48 9.60
N SER A 130 -3.53 -8.84 10.42
CA SER A 130 -3.35 -7.42 10.72
C SER A 130 -1.96 -7.09 11.30
N TRP A 131 -1.41 -7.99 12.12
CA TRP A 131 -0.05 -7.83 12.65
C TRP A 131 1.03 -7.89 11.57
N GLU A 132 0.87 -8.73 10.54
CA GLU A 132 1.81 -8.82 9.41
C GLU A 132 1.81 -7.52 8.59
N ILE A 133 0.64 -6.90 8.44
CA ILE A 133 0.51 -5.60 7.77
C ILE A 133 1.21 -4.49 8.58
N VAL A 134 0.96 -4.44 9.88
CA VAL A 134 1.57 -3.45 10.79
C VAL A 134 3.08 -3.64 10.90
N GLU A 135 3.54 -4.90 10.92
CA GLU A 135 4.96 -5.22 11.05
C GLU A 135 5.79 -4.71 9.86
N GLN A 136 5.26 -4.72 8.65
CA GLN A 136 5.92 -4.12 7.48
C GLN A 136 6.29 -2.64 7.76
N VAL A 137 5.38 -1.88 8.35
CA VAL A 137 5.63 -0.48 8.70
C VAL A 137 6.66 -0.35 9.83
N ARG A 138 6.63 -1.25 10.82
CA ARG A 138 7.59 -1.27 11.93
C ARG A 138 9.00 -1.58 11.42
N LEU A 139 9.15 -2.56 10.53
CA LEU A 139 10.43 -2.93 9.94
C LEU A 139 11.02 -1.78 9.10
N VAL A 140 10.22 -1.15 8.23
CA VAL A 140 10.68 0.04 7.49
C VAL A 140 11.06 1.17 8.45
N ARG A 141 10.27 1.42 9.51
CA ARG A 141 10.59 2.44 10.51
C ARG A 141 11.91 2.17 11.24
N ALA A 142 12.26 0.91 11.46
CA ALA A 142 13.52 0.52 12.08
C ALA A 142 14.75 0.87 11.22
N THR A 143 14.58 0.99 9.90
CA THR A 143 15.68 1.40 8.98
C THR A 143 15.90 2.91 8.93
N LEU A 144 15.06 3.73 9.62
CA LEU A 144 15.13 5.19 9.56
C LEU A 144 16.05 5.77 10.62
N ASP A 145 16.84 6.78 10.23
CA ASP A 145 17.60 7.59 11.16
C ASP A 145 16.69 8.60 11.88
N ARG A 146 16.16 8.18 13.01
CA ARG A 146 15.25 8.99 13.83
C ARG A 146 15.96 10.18 14.48
N LYS A 147 17.29 10.11 14.70
CA LYS A 147 18.07 11.23 15.24
C LYS A 147 18.19 12.34 14.22
N ALA A 148 18.29 11.99 12.92
CA ALA A 148 18.20 12.94 11.81
C ALA A 148 16.76 13.40 11.49
N GLY A 149 15.76 13.05 12.32
CA GLY A 149 14.38 13.46 12.13
C GLY A 149 13.60 12.67 11.07
N GLN A 150 14.17 11.57 10.57
CA GLN A 150 13.48 10.72 9.61
C GLN A 150 12.27 10.03 10.26
N ARG A 151 11.16 9.96 9.52
CA ARG A 151 9.94 9.33 10.01
C ARG A 151 9.06 8.76 8.90
N VAL A 152 8.30 7.73 9.23
CA VAL A 152 7.14 7.32 8.43
C VAL A 152 6.04 8.36 8.61
N HIS A 153 5.59 8.93 7.50
CA HIS A 153 4.54 9.95 7.47
C HIS A 153 3.20 9.38 7.00
N GLY A 154 3.22 8.39 6.13
CA GLY A 154 2.01 7.79 5.56
C GLY A 154 2.19 6.31 5.23
N VAL A 155 1.08 5.67 4.91
CA VAL A 155 1.03 4.28 4.46
C VAL A 155 0.14 4.18 3.23
N VAL A 156 0.56 3.40 2.24
CA VAL A 156 -0.26 3.11 1.08
C VAL A 156 -0.39 1.59 0.91
N PHE A 157 -1.62 1.11 0.90
CA PHE A 157 -1.96 -0.28 0.61
C PHE A 157 -2.01 -0.47 -0.90
N GLN A 158 -0.84 -0.57 -1.53
CA GLN A 158 -0.66 -0.72 -2.98
C GLN A 158 0.48 -1.73 -3.28
N GLY A 159 0.88 -2.50 -2.26
CA GLY A 159 1.81 -3.61 -2.38
C GLY A 159 1.13 -4.84 -2.97
N MET A 160 1.54 -6.02 -2.51
CA MET A 160 0.94 -7.28 -2.96
C MET A 160 -0.46 -7.46 -2.39
N GLY A 161 -1.43 -7.88 -3.25
CA GLY A 161 -2.80 -8.20 -2.86
C GLY A 161 -3.82 -7.12 -3.16
N GLU A 162 -5.10 -7.50 -3.00
CA GLU A 162 -6.26 -6.61 -3.05
C GLU A 162 -6.74 -6.32 -1.61
N PRO A 163 -6.59 -5.09 -1.11
CA PRO A 163 -6.94 -4.78 0.27
C PRO A 163 -8.41 -5.00 0.60
N MET A 164 -9.31 -4.75 -0.35
CA MET A 164 -10.75 -4.94 -0.11
C MET A 164 -11.16 -6.41 -0.04
N ALA A 165 -10.34 -7.33 -0.55
CA ALA A 165 -10.54 -8.78 -0.36
C ALA A 165 -10.03 -9.26 1.04
N ASN A 166 -9.28 -8.42 1.74
CA ASN A 166 -8.82 -8.65 3.12
C ASN A 166 -9.28 -7.52 4.05
N ILE A 167 -10.47 -6.97 3.84
CA ILE A 167 -10.91 -5.71 4.42
C ILE A 167 -10.95 -5.73 5.96
N ASP A 168 -11.26 -6.86 6.58
CA ASP A 168 -11.27 -6.99 8.05
C ASP A 168 -9.89 -6.69 8.63
N ARG A 169 -8.85 -7.34 8.10
CA ARG A 169 -7.47 -7.17 8.56
C ARG A 169 -6.89 -5.80 8.18
N VAL A 170 -7.34 -5.25 7.04
CA VAL A 170 -6.96 -3.89 6.64
C VAL A 170 -7.52 -2.84 7.58
N ILE A 171 -8.80 -2.94 7.98
CA ILE A 171 -9.42 -2.03 8.96
C ILE A 171 -8.71 -2.12 10.30
N GLU A 172 -8.49 -3.33 10.82
CA GLU A 172 -7.73 -3.54 12.05
C GLU A 172 -6.34 -2.91 11.98
N ALA A 173 -5.60 -3.14 10.88
CA ALA A 173 -4.27 -2.57 10.69
C ALA A 173 -4.31 -1.03 10.64
N VAL A 174 -5.27 -0.44 9.95
CA VAL A 174 -5.46 1.03 9.90
C VAL A 174 -5.68 1.62 11.29
N GLN A 175 -6.50 0.98 12.12
CA GLN A 175 -6.76 1.42 13.49
C GLN A 175 -5.47 1.41 14.33
N VAL A 176 -4.67 0.37 14.21
CA VAL A 176 -3.39 0.24 14.92
C VAL A 176 -2.33 1.20 14.38
N LEU A 177 -2.23 1.37 13.06
CA LEU A 177 -1.31 2.34 12.45
C LEU A 177 -1.60 3.77 12.90
N SER A 178 -2.88 4.07 13.17
CA SER A 178 -3.34 5.40 13.61
C SER A 178 -3.41 5.54 15.13
N GLU A 179 -3.09 4.49 15.91
CA GLU A 179 -3.11 4.53 17.37
C GLU A 179 -2.11 5.57 17.90
N PRO A 180 -2.57 6.59 18.64
CA PRO A 180 -1.71 7.69 19.12
C PRO A 180 -0.55 7.22 20.02
N SER A 181 -0.77 6.16 20.79
CA SER A 181 0.25 5.58 21.67
C SER A 181 1.21 4.65 20.95
N GLY A 182 0.97 4.36 19.66
CA GLY A 182 1.75 3.46 18.84
C GLY A 182 2.51 4.19 17.71
N LEU A 183 2.20 3.82 16.47
CA LEU A 183 2.84 4.40 15.28
C LEU A 183 2.38 5.84 15.01
N ALA A 184 1.20 6.23 15.46
CA ALA A 184 0.63 7.58 15.41
C ALA A 184 0.61 8.19 13.99
N ILE A 185 0.34 7.35 12.97
CA ILE A 185 0.20 7.80 11.59
C ILE A 185 -1.20 8.39 11.41
N ASP A 186 -1.30 9.66 10.97
CA ASP A 186 -2.61 10.27 10.72
C ASP A 186 -3.38 9.42 9.69
N ALA A 187 -4.61 9.03 10.01
CA ALA A 187 -5.47 8.27 9.11
C ALA A 187 -5.63 8.94 7.73
N ARG A 188 -5.58 10.28 7.66
CA ARG A 188 -5.57 11.04 6.40
C ARG A 188 -4.29 10.85 5.56
N ALA A 189 -3.23 10.32 6.16
CA ALA A 189 -2.00 9.95 5.46
C ALA A 189 -1.96 8.46 5.09
N VAL A 190 -3.03 7.72 5.40
CA VAL A 190 -3.23 6.34 4.95
C VAL A 190 -4.09 6.35 3.69
N THR A 191 -3.66 5.62 2.66
CA THR A 191 -4.39 5.44 1.41
C THR A 191 -4.60 3.95 1.16
N VAL A 192 -5.84 3.54 0.93
CA VAL A 192 -6.17 2.17 0.52
C VAL A 192 -6.50 2.17 -0.96
N CYS A 193 -5.67 1.45 -1.74
CA CYS A 193 -5.84 1.29 -3.18
C CYS A 193 -6.59 0.00 -3.47
N THR A 194 -7.57 0.04 -4.37
CA THR A 194 -8.37 -1.14 -4.75
C THR A 194 -8.64 -1.16 -6.24
N ALA A 195 -8.72 -2.35 -6.80
CA ALA A 195 -9.21 -2.56 -8.16
C ALA A 195 -10.74 -2.39 -8.26
N GLY A 196 -11.43 -2.40 -7.11
CA GLY A 196 -12.85 -2.11 -7.02
C GLY A 196 -13.72 -3.27 -6.55
N LEU A 197 -13.72 -3.53 -5.24
CA LEU A 197 -14.71 -4.40 -4.59
C LEU A 197 -15.70 -3.50 -3.84
N PRO A 198 -16.94 -3.31 -4.34
CA PRO A 198 -17.89 -2.31 -3.82
C PRO A 198 -18.22 -2.46 -2.35
N SER A 199 -18.37 -3.70 -1.86
CA SER A 199 -18.66 -3.98 -0.45
C SER A 199 -17.54 -3.50 0.48
N GLY A 200 -16.28 -3.72 0.10
CA GLY A 200 -15.10 -3.27 0.84
C GLY A 200 -14.97 -1.75 0.85
N ILE A 201 -15.25 -1.08 -0.29
CA ILE A 201 -15.25 0.38 -0.38
C ILE A 201 -16.28 0.99 0.57
N ARG A 202 -17.50 0.45 0.61
CA ARG A 202 -18.56 0.90 1.52
C ARG A 202 -18.21 0.68 2.99
N ARG A 203 -17.54 -0.43 3.30
CA ARG A 203 -17.05 -0.71 4.67
C ARG A 203 -15.97 0.28 5.07
N LEU A 204 -14.98 0.51 4.20
CA LEU A 204 -13.91 1.50 4.45
C LEU A 204 -14.49 2.89 4.76
N ALA A 205 -15.51 3.32 3.99
CA ALA A 205 -16.17 4.60 4.20
C ALA A 205 -16.82 4.73 5.58
N ARG A 206 -17.42 3.67 6.09
CA ARG A 206 -18.11 3.67 7.40
C ARG A 206 -17.15 3.50 8.57
N GLU A 207 -16.21 2.58 8.46
CA GLU A 207 -15.37 2.15 9.58
C GLU A 207 -14.07 2.95 9.68
N CYS A 208 -13.60 3.52 8.56
CA CYS A 208 -12.37 4.33 8.49
C CYS A 208 -12.57 5.62 7.65
N PRO A 209 -13.52 6.51 8.01
CA PRO A 209 -13.94 7.63 7.16
C PRO A 209 -12.86 8.69 6.90
N ARG A 210 -11.72 8.63 7.60
CA ARG A 210 -10.58 9.53 7.40
C ARG A 210 -9.49 8.96 6.48
N VAL A 211 -9.62 7.70 6.08
CA VAL A 211 -8.67 7.03 5.18
C VAL A 211 -8.99 7.37 3.73
N ARG A 212 -7.97 7.62 2.94
CA ARG A 212 -8.14 7.96 1.52
C ARG A 212 -8.43 6.71 0.70
N LEU A 213 -9.44 6.80 -0.16
CA LEU A 213 -9.71 5.78 -1.17
C LEU A 213 -8.90 6.09 -2.44
N ALA A 214 -8.22 5.08 -2.99
CA ALA A 214 -7.68 5.12 -4.34
C ALA A 214 -8.27 3.97 -5.17
N LEU A 215 -8.71 4.27 -6.40
CA LEU A 215 -9.21 3.30 -7.34
C LEU A 215 -8.17 3.04 -8.44
N SER A 216 -7.78 1.80 -8.63
CA SER A 216 -7.05 1.36 -9.81
C SER A 216 -8.04 1.24 -10.97
N LEU A 217 -8.17 2.33 -11.72
CA LEU A 217 -9.19 2.42 -12.76
C LEU A 217 -8.76 1.72 -14.05
N SER A 218 -7.51 1.91 -14.44
CA SER A 218 -6.81 1.45 -15.65
C SER A 218 -7.42 1.94 -16.97
N SER A 219 -8.74 1.96 -17.13
CA SER A 219 -9.43 2.55 -18.29
C SER A 219 -10.86 2.97 -17.93
N ALA A 220 -11.32 4.06 -18.52
CA ALA A 220 -12.71 4.49 -18.50
C ALA A 220 -13.58 3.75 -19.54
N ARG A 221 -12.95 3.03 -20.48
CA ARG A 221 -13.63 2.24 -21.51
C ARG A 221 -13.83 0.80 -20.98
N PRO A 222 -15.09 0.32 -20.81
CA PRO A 222 -15.35 -0.96 -20.15
C PRO A 222 -14.67 -2.16 -20.81
N ALA A 223 -14.62 -2.21 -22.15
CA ALA A 223 -13.98 -3.31 -22.87
C ALA A 223 -12.46 -3.37 -22.59
N VAL A 224 -11.78 -2.22 -22.58
CA VAL A 224 -10.35 -2.11 -22.29
C VAL A 224 -10.08 -2.45 -20.82
N ARG A 225 -10.88 -1.89 -19.89
CA ARG A 225 -10.76 -2.23 -18.47
C ARG A 225 -10.91 -3.73 -18.23
N ARG A 226 -11.91 -4.37 -18.83
CA ARG A 226 -12.18 -5.81 -18.68
C ARG A 226 -11.04 -6.70 -19.20
N SER A 227 -10.38 -6.28 -20.29
CA SER A 227 -9.20 -7.00 -20.81
C SER A 227 -7.98 -6.88 -19.90
N LEU A 228 -7.82 -5.75 -19.21
CA LEU A 228 -6.71 -5.49 -18.30
C LEU A 228 -6.95 -6.01 -16.87
N MET A 229 -8.19 -5.98 -16.41
CA MET A 229 -8.59 -6.27 -15.03
C MET A 229 -9.79 -7.23 -15.03
N PRO A 230 -9.56 -8.55 -14.94
CA PRO A 230 -10.62 -9.57 -15.00
C PRO A 230 -11.72 -9.41 -13.93
N ILE A 231 -11.42 -8.73 -12.82
CA ILE A 231 -12.37 -8.42 -11.74
C ILE A 231 -13.58 -7.61 -12.25
N ASP A 232 -13.45 -6.87 -13.33
CA ASP A 232 -14.54 -6.11 -13.96
C ASP A 232 -15.71 -6.98 -14.41
N LYS A 233 -15.51 -8.30 -14.60
CA LYS A 233 -16.59 -9.25 -14.88
C LYS A 233 -17.51 -9.47 -13.67
N ALA A 234 -16.93 -9.47 -12.45
CA ALA A 234 -17.68 -9.67 -11.22
C ALA A 234 -18.18 -8.33 -10.64
N HIS A 235 -17.40 -7.27 -10.82
CA HIS A 235 -17.70 -5.93 -10.33
C HIS A 235 -17.50 -4.92 -11.47
N PRO A 236 -18.52 -4.68 -12.29
CA PRO A 236 -18.46 -3.69 -13.37
C PRO A 236 -18.07 -2.30 -12.85
N LEU A 237 -17.42 -1.51 -13.72
CA LEU A 237 -16.93 -0.18 -13.36
C LEU A 237 -18.02 0.72 -12.77
N GLU A 238 -19.25 0.61 -13.26
CA GLU A 238 -20.40 1.38 -12.78
C GLU A 238 -20.67 1.13 -11.30
N ASP A 239 -20.65 -0.14 -10.85
CA ASP A 239 -20.88 -0.53 -9.46
C ASP A 239 -19.74 -0.04 -8.54
N VAL A 240 -18.51 -0.09 -9.05
CA VAL A 240 -17.33 0.41 -8.36
C VAL A 240 -17.40 1.93 -8.17
N LEU A 241 -17.81 2.65 -9.23
CA LEU A 241 -17.96 4.10 -9.18
C LEU A 241 -19.12 4.53 -8.28
N GLU A 242 -20.22 3.76 -8.23
CA GLU A 242 -21.32 4.03 -7.29
C GLU A 242 -20.82 3.90 -5.84
N ALA A 243 -20.13 2.81 -5.51
CA ALA A 243 -19.55 2.65 -4.16
C ALA A 243 -18.53 3.75 -3.82
N ALA A 244 -17.73 4.19 -4.80
CA ALA A 244 -16.81 5.32 -4.62
C ALA A 244 -17.55 6.65 -4.46
N ALA A 245 -18.68 6.83 -5.13
CA ALA A 245 -19.54 8.02 -4.96
C ALA A 245 -20.18 8.03 -3.56
N GLU A 246 -20.67 6.90 -3.08
CA GLU A 246 -21.15 6.77 -1.70
C GLU A 246 -20.03 7.10 -0.69
N HIS A 247 -18.80 6.58 -0.91
CA HIS A 247 -17.65 6.93 -0.09
C HIS A 247 -17.37 8.44 -0.10
N ALA A 248 -17.33 9.07 -1.27
CA ALA A 248 -17.07 10.51 -1.40
C ALA A 248 -18.15 11.35 -0.70
N ARG A 249 -19.43 11.00 -0.83
CA ARG A 249 -20.54 11.68 -0.16
C ARG A 249 -20.48 11.54 1.36
N LEU A 250 -20.13 10.33 1.86
CA LEU A 250 -20.08 10.06 3.29
C LEU A 250 -18.88 10.73 3.97
N THR A 251 -17.71 10.72 3.32
CA THR A 251 -16.45 11.18 3.91
C THR A 251 -16.09 12.63 3.54
N GLY A 252 -16.67 13.17 2.49
CA GLY A 252 -16.28 14.46 1.89
C GLY A 252 -14.91 14.41 1.19
N MET A 253 -14.29 13.23 1.07
CA MET A 253 -12.93 13.09 0.53
C MET A 253 -12.94 12.76 -0.96
N ALA A 254 -12.11 13.48 -1.72
CA ALA A 254 -11.89 13.19 -3.13
C ALA A 254 -11.14 11.86 -3.31
N PRO A 255 -11.72 10.88 -4.02
CA PRO A 255 -11.00 9.65 -4.34
C PRO A 255 -9.86 9.92 -5.30
N LEU A 256 -8.77 9.15 -5.17
CA LEU A 256 -7.68 9.11 -6.14
C LEU A 256 -8.00 8.05 -7.20
N TRP A 257 -7.97 8.42 -8.48
CA TRP A 257 -8.08 7.48 -9.59
C TRP A 257 -6.70 7.25 -10.20
N ALA A 258 -6.19 6.04 -10.06
CA ALA A 258 -4.93 5.63 -10.63
C ALA A 258 -5.16 4.94 -11.97
N VAL A 259 -4.48 5.40 -13.00
CA VAL A 259 -4.52 4.83 -14.34
C VAL A 259 -3.11 4.43 -14.73
N THR A 260 -2.85 3.13 -14.83
CA THR A 260 -1.61 2.63 -15.40
C THR A 260 -1.69 2.77 -16.91
N LEU A 261 -0.83 3.61 -17.49
CA LEU A 261 -0.86 3.93 -18.91
C LEU A 261 0.03 2.95 -19.69
N LEU A 262 -0.56 2.27 -20.67
CA LEU A 262 0.03 1.19 -21.46
C LEU A 262 0.01 1.57 -22.93
N GLN A 263 1.18 1.53 -23.59
CA GLN A 263 1.34 1.92 -24.97
C GLN A 263 0.47 1.10 -25.92
N GLY A 264 -0.30 1.79 -26.76
CA GLY A 264 -1.19 1.18 -27.76
C GLY A 264 -2.41 0.46 -27.17
N VAL A 265 -2.69 0.61 -25.86
CA VAL A 265 -3.81 -0.09 -25.17
C VAL A 265 -4.84 0.90 -24.62
N ASN A 266 -4.40 1.87 -23.82
CA ASN A 266 -5.26 2.84 -23.15
C ASN A 266 -4.68 4.25 -23.13
N ASP A 267 -3.83 4.56 -24.12
CA ASP A 267 -3.06 5.81 -24.22
C ASP A 267 -3.51 6.73 -25.35
N SER A 268 -4.65 6.41 -26.00
CA SER A 268 -5.18 7.23 -27.10
C SER A 268 -5.89 8.50 -26.61
N ASP A 269 -6.09 9.45 -27.53
CA ASP A 269 -6.93 10.64 -27.30
C ASP A 269 -8.36 10.28 -26.88
N GLU A 270 -8.91 9.18 -27.41
CA GLU A 270 -10.23 8.68 -27.04
C GLU A 270 -10.23 8.25 -25.58
N ASP A 271 -9.19 7.51 -25.13
CA ASP A 271 -9.05 7.08 -23.73
C ASP A 271 -8.92 8.28 -22.78
N ALA A 272 -8.15 9.30 -23.16
CA ALA A 272 -7.99 10.53 -22.39
C ALA A 272 -9.34 11.27 -22.22
N ARG A 273 -10.07 11.44 -23.32
CA ARG A 273 -11.40 12.11 -23.30
C ARG A 273 -12.44 11.30 -22.52
N ALA A 274 -12.45 10.00 -22.68
CA ALA A 274 -13.36 9.12 -21.92
C ALA A 274 -13.09 9.20 -20.40
N LEU A 275 -11.82 9.19 -20.00
CA LEU A 275 -11.42 9.33 -18.60
C LEU A 275 -11.81 10.71 -18.03
N ALA A 276 -11.59 11.78 -18.80
CA ALA A 276 -11.97 13.12 -18.39
C ALA A 276 -13.49 13.29 -18.29
N ALA A 277 -14.26 12.73 -19.23
CA ALA A 277 -15.72 12.74 -19.18
C ALA A 277 -16.24 11.99 -17.94
N LEU A 278 -15.67 10.81 -17.65
CA LEU A 278 -16.01 10.04 -16.46
C LEU A 278 -15.75 10.81 -15.17
N ALA A 279 -14.60 11.51 -15.09
CA ALA A 279 -14.24 12.30 -13.92
C ALA A 279 -15.17 13.50 -13.70
N ARG A 280 -15.63 14.15 -14.79
CA ARG A 280 -16.64 15.24 -14.71
C ARG A 280 -17.99 14.70 -14.25
N SER A 281 -18.47 13.62 -14.85
CA SER A 281 -19.74 12.98 -14.45
C SER A 281 -19.74 12.55 -12.97
N PHE A 282 -18.62 12.00 -12.49
CA PHE A 282 -18.46 11.68 -11.07
C PHE A 282 -18.55 12.95 -10.20
N ALA A 283 -17.89 14.03 -10.59
CA ALA A 283 -17.92 15.30 -9.86
C ALA A 283 -19.32 15.91 -9.83
N GLU A 284 -20.05 15.87 -10.93
CA GLU A 284 -21.44 16.32 -11.03
C GLU A 284 -22.37 15.50 -10.10
N LYS A 285 -22.18 14.19 -10.09
CA LYS A 285 -22.98 13.26 -9.27
C LYS A 285 -22.72 13.39 -7.76
N THR A 286 -21.49 13.73 -7.36
CA THR A 286 -21.05 13.68 -5.95
C THR A 286 -20.78 15.03 -5.33
N GLY A 287 -20.60 16.08 -6.11
CA GLY A 287 -20.05 17.36 -5.66
C GLY A 287 -18.55 17.32 -5.38
N VAL A 288 -17.88 16.18 -5.59
CA VAL A 288 -16.45 15.99 -5.27
C VAL A 288 -15.69 15.59 -6.53
N ARG A 289 -14.69 16.39 -6.92
CA ARG A 289 -13.84 16.10 -8.09
C ARG A 289 -12.80 15.03 -7.74
N PRO A 290 -12.75 13.89 -8.44
CA PRO A 290 -11.70 12.89 -8.24
C PRO A 290 -10.34 13.44 -8.65
N ARG A 291 -9.29 12.96 -7.99
CA ARG A 291 -7.90 13.26 -8.37
C ARG A 291 -7.40 12.18 -9.32
N VAL A 292 -7.06 12.54 -10.55
CA VAL A 292 -6.54 11.57 -11.51
C VAL A 292 -5.02 11.52 -11.46
N SER A 293 -4.48 10.32 -11.28
CA SER A 293 -3.04 10.04 -11.24
C SER A 293 -2.68 9.06 -12.36
N ILE A 294 -1.87 9.50 -13.28
CA ILE A 294 -1.29 8.64 -14.30
C ILE A 294 -0.07 7.93 -13.68
N VAL A 295 -0.07 6.61 -13.77
CA VAL A 295 1.04 5.77 -13.33
C VAL A 295 1.74 5.27 -14.58
N PRO A 296 2.99 5.71 -14.88
CA PRO A 296 3.76 5.14 -15.97
C PRO A 296 3.94 3.63 -15.76
N TYR A 297 3.78 2.87 -16.83
CA TYR A 297 3.98 1.43 -16.74
C TYR A 297 5.42 1.08 -16.39
N ASN A 298 5.60 0.17 -15.46
CA ASN A 298 6.89 -0.40 -15.12
C ASN A 298 6.92 -1.85 -15.59
N ARG A 299 7.85 -2.15 -16.48
CA ARG A 299 8.00 -3.50 -17.03
C ARG A 299 8.19 -4.49 -15.89
N ILE A 300 7.46 -5.58 -15.96
CA ILE A 300 7.59 -6.69 -15.03
C ILE A 300 8.65 -7.68 -15.55
N ASP A 301 9.32 -8.36 -14.63
CA ASP A 301 10.30 -9.41 -14.97
C ASP A 301 9.58 -10.71 -15.37
N ASP A 302 8.99 -10.68 -16.57
CA ASP A 302 8.29 -11.81 -17.17
C ASP A 302 8.46 -11.73 -18.69
N ALA A 303 9.01 -12.80 -19.27
CA ALA A 303 9.28 -12.86 -20.72
C ALA A 303 7.99 -12.83 -21.56
N THR A 304 6.84 -13.15 -20.97
CA THR A 304 5.52 -13.13 -21.63
C THR A 304 4.79 -11.79 -21.49
N ASP A 305 5.41 -10.79 -20.87
CA ASP A 305 4.80 -9.48 -20.68
C ASP A 305 4.70 -8.71 -22.01
N PRO A 306 3.46 -8.48 -22.52
CA PRO A 306 3.26 -7.82 -23.81
C PRO A 306 3.25 -6.29 -23.72
N PHE A 307 3.31 -5.73 -22.50
CA PHE A 307 3.07 -4.31 -22.30
C PHE A 307 4.34 -3.47 -22.38
N HIS A 308 4.17 -2.24 -22.85
CA HIS A 308 5.23 -1.26 -22.94
C HIS A 308 4.83 0.05 -22.28
N ARG A 309 5.83 0.76 -21.77
CA ARG A 309 5.66 2.11 -21.25
C ARG A 309 5.40 3.08 -22.39
N VAL A 310 4.44 3.96 -22.20
CA VAL A 310 4.17 5.05 -23.15
C VAL A 310 5.37 6.01 -23.16
N PRO A 311 5.90 6.36 -24.34
CA PRO A 311 6.95 7.37 -24.48
C PRO A 311 6.50 8.73 -23.92
N ASP A 312 7.46 9.57 -23.50
CA ASP A 312 7.16 10.84 -22.85
C ASP A 312 6.29 11.76 -23.72
N ALA A 313 6.52 11.82 -25.03
CA ALA A 313 5.67 12.59 -25.96
C ALA A 313 4.21 12.09 -25.98
N GLY A 314 3.97 10.77 -25.92
CA GLY A 314 2.63 10.20 -25.84
C GLY A 314 1.98 10.49 -24.48
N LEU A 315 2.76 10.45 -23.42
CA LEU A 315 2.30 10.80 -22.08
C LEU A 315 1.88 12.27 -21.98
N GLU A 316 2.66 13.18 -22.60
CA GLU A 316 2.33 14.61 -22.68
C GLU A 316 1.06 14.82 -23.50
N ALA A 317 0.94 14.20 -24.69
CA ALA A 317 -0.26 14.28 -25.51
C ALA A 317 -1.52 13.81 -24.76
N PHE A 318 -1.41 12.69 -24.02
CA PHE A 318 -2.52 12.18 -23.19
C PHE A 318 -2.92 13.20 -22.09
N ARG A 319 -1.93 13.81 -21.43
CA ARG A 319 -2.18 14.84 -20.41
C ARG A 319 -2.86 16.07 -21.01
N ASP A 320 -2.41 16.53 -22.17
CA ASP A 320 -2.95 17.71 -22.85
C ASP A 320 -4.39 17.46 -23.33
N ALA A 321 -4.68 16.26 -23.83
CA ALA A 321 -6.03 15.87 -24.18
C ALA A 321 -6.98 15.86 -22.96
N MET A 322 -6.53 15.37 -21.81
CA MET A 322 -7.28 15.42 -20.55
C MET A 322 -7.45 16.87 -20.05
N ALA A 323 -6.37 17.66 -20.08
CA ALA A 323 -6.40 19.07 -19.64
C ALA A 323 -7.36 19.91 -20.49
N SER A 324 -7.34 19.72 -21.82
CA SER A 324 -8.27 20.33 -22.76
C SER A 324 -9.73 19.94 -22.49
N ALA A 325 -9.95 18.77 -21.91
CA ALA A 325 -11.26 18.31 -21.44
C ALA A 325 -11.58 18.74 -19.99
N GLY A 326 -10.78 19.61 -19.36
CA GLY A 326 -11.02 20.22 -18.05
C GLY A 326 -10.54 19.38 -16.84
N ILE A 327 -9.74 18.33 -17.08
CA ILE A 327 -9.16 17.50 -16.02
C ILE A 327 -7.64 17.49 -16.17
N VAL A 328 -6.93 18.10 -15.22
CA VAL A 328 -5.47 18.08 -15.17
C VAL A 328 -5.01 16.88 -14.32
N PRO A 329 -4.46 15.83 -14.94
CA PRO A 329 -3.97 14.69 -14.21
C PRO A 329 -2.57 14.96 -13.63
N HIS A 330 -2.25 14.30 -12.51
CA HIS A 330 -0.91 14.25 -11.97
C HIS A 330 -0.18 13.02 -12.52
N VAL A 331 1.01 13.20 -13.06
CA VAL A 331 1.88 12.06 -13.41
C VAL A 331 2.67 11.65 -12.18
N ARG A 332 2.50 10.42 -11.76
CA ARG A 332 3.19 9.89 -10.60
C ARG A 332 4.65 9.61 -10.93
N TYR A 333 5.56 10.06 -10.08
CA TYR A 333 6.93 9.57 -10.11
C TYR A 333 6.94 8.08 -9.77
N SER A 334 7.54 7.28 -10.64
CA SER A 334 7.66 5.82 -10.48
C SER A 334 9.10 5.47 -10.21
N GLY A 335 9.54 5.64 -8.96
CA GLY A 335 10.89 5.33 -8.54
C GLY A 335 11.09 3.89 -8.10
N GLY A 336 12.36 3.49 -7.91
CA GLY A 336 12.76 2.16 -7.46
C GLY A 336 12.59 1.07 -8.53
N HIS A 337 12.54 1.44 -9.82
CA HIS A 337 12.37 0.47 -10.90
C HIS A 337 13.60 -0.44 -11.07
N ASP A 338 14.78 0.06 -10.78
CA ASP A 338 16.06 -0.64 -10.81
C ASP A 338 16.17 -1.78 -9.78
N VAL A 339 15.35 -1.72 -8.73
CA VAL A 339 15.26 -2.76 -7.68
C VAL A 339 13.89 -3.46 -7.65
N ALA A 340 13.11 -3.33 -8.74
CA ALA A 340 11.76 -3.88 -8.85
C ALA A 340 10.85 -3.48 -7.66
N ALA A 341 10.94 -2.23 -7.22
CA ALA A 341 10.14 -1.64 -6.15
C ALA A 341 9.00 -0.75 -6.65
N ALA A 342 8.90 -0.53 -7.95
CA ALA A 342 7.87 0.30 -8.55
C ALA A 342 6.50 -0.40 -8.59
N CYS A 343 5.44 0.41 -8.78
CA CYS A 343 4.08 -0.10 -8.84
C CYS A 343 3.93 -1.19 -9.92
N GLY A 344 3.31 -2.32 -9.57
CA GLY A 344 3.10 -3.46 -10.46
C GLY A 344 4.24 -4.48 -10.50
N GLN A 345 5.41 -4.18 -9.96
CA GLN A 345 6.60 -5.06 -10.05
C GLN A 345 6.75 -6.04 -8.89
N LEU A 346 6.06 -5.87 -7.77
CA LEU A 346 6.23 -6.70 -6.57
C LEU A 346 5.81 -8.14 -6.83
N ALA A 347 6.72 -9.09 -6.60
CA ALA A 347 6.53 -10.50 -6.88
C ALA A 347 7.08 -11.46 -5.79
N GLY A 348 7.51 -10.97 -4.63
CA GLY A 348 8.11 -11.80 -3.59
C GLY A 348 9.45 -12.43 -3.99
N ARG A 349 10.12 -11.87 -4.99
CA ARG A 349 11.37 -12.43 -5.52
C ARG A 349 12.57 -11.80 -4.82
N VAL A 350 13.52 -12.65 -4.39
CA VAL A 350 14.85 -12.19 -4.03
C VAL A 350 15.58 -11.91 -5.33
N PRO A 351 16.15 -10.71 -5.56
CA PRO A 351 16.98 -10.45 -6.73
C PRO A 351 18.12 -11.50 -6.79
N ALA A 352 18.43 -11.98 -7.99
CA ALA A 352 19.65 -12.76 -8.16
C ALA A 352 20.83 -11.90 -7.68
N ALA A 353 21.69 -12.46 -6.82
CA ALA A 353 22.85 -11.76 -6.30
C ALA A 353 23.63 -11.16 -7.48
N SER A 354 23.76 -9.83 -7.53
CA SER A 354 24.66 -9.22 -8.51
C SER A 354 26.03 -9.84 -8.34
N PRO A 355 26.71 -10.30 -9.42
CA PRO A 355 28.05 -10.82 -9.29
C PRO A 355 28.91 -9.77 -8.60
N ALA A 356 29.49 -10.16 -7.47
CA ALA A 356 30.41 -9.32 -6.73
C ALA A 356 31.47 -8.80 -7.72
N ALA A 357 31.62 -7.47 -7.78
CA ALA A 357 32.70 -6.89 -8.57
C ALA A 357 34.02 -7.54 -8.09
N SER A 358 34.64 -8.33 -8.97
CA SER A 358 35.94 -8.90 -8.70
C SER A 358 36.89 -7.78 -8.30
N PRO A 359 37.63 -7.90 -7.19
CA PRO A 359 38.65 -6.91 -6.87
C PRO A 359 39.67 -6.88 -8.02
N ALA A 360 39.85 -5.71 -8.60
CA ALA A 360 40.90 -5.49 -9.60
C ALA A 360 42.24 -5.88 -8.97
N LEU A 361 42.83 -6.95 -9.52
CA LEU A 361 44.23 -7.28 -9.23
C LEU A 361 45.09 -6.11 -9.69
N HIS A 362 45.59 -5.31 -8.77
CA HIS A 362 46.69 -4.42 -9.03
C HIS A 362 47.94 -5.31 -9.25
N GLU A 363 48.30 -5.53 -10.52
CA GLU A 363 49.65 -5.92 -10.84
C GLU A 363 50.57 -4.71 -10.64
N GLY A 364 51.58 -4.90 -9.76
CA GLY A 364 52.62 -3.94 -9.44
C GLY A 364 53.72 -3.88 -10.48
#